data_c95e05029657ff294da54b6b71bfb9c5
#
_entry.id   c95e05029657ff294da54b6b71bfb9c5
#
_cell.length_a   1.000
_cell.length_b   1.000
_cell.length_c   1.000
_cell.angle_alpha   90.00
_cell.angle_beta   90.00
_cell.angle_gamma   90.00
#
_symmetry.space_group_name_H-M   'P 1'
#
loop_
_entity.id
_entity.type
_entity.pdbx_description
1 polymer ?
#
loop_
_entity_poly.entity_id
_entity_poly.type
_entity_poly.pdbx_seq_one_letter_code
_entity_poly.pdbx_strand_id
1 'polypeptide(L)'
;MLMKRNMVAFDCGNSSCRVILGVYDGEQITTEVISQIPNYMVRVHQYFYWDILMIYQKLLEGLKEAVKRAGTIHSIGICTWGVDFALFDKQGLMIQNPLSYRNSIGAEVLEQMSDEQRTYLFRQTGILCDKINSVNMIKGMMEKMQSMFSHGHKLLMIPDILNYLFT
;
A
#
# COMPACT_ATOMS: atom_id res chain seq x y z
N MET A 1 -12.50 -4.77 -36.50
CA MET A 1 -13.15 -5.17 -35.23
C MET A 1 -12.29 -4.63 -34.11
N LEU A 2 -12.75 -3.65 -33.34
CA LEU A 2 -12.01 -3.13 -32.20
C LEU A 2 -11.86 -4.23 -31.15
N MET A 3 -10.64 -4.49 -30.70
CA MET A 3 -10.38 -5.60 -29.76
C MET A 3 -10.88 -5.22 -28.37
N LYS A 4 -11.86 -5.96 -27.88
CA LYS A 4 -12.32 -5.88 -26.48
C LYS A 4 -11.15 -6.19 -25.55
N ARG A 5 -10.93 -5.34 -24.53
CA ARG A 5 -9.90 -5.54 -23.53
C ARG A 5 -10.49 -5.54 -22.12
N ASN A 6 -10.20 -6.59 -21.38
CA ASN A 6 -10.58 -6.71 -19.98
C ASN A 6 -9.40 -6.33 -19.10
N MET A 7 -9.64 -5.49 -18.12
CA MET A 7 -8.64 -4.99 -17.20
C MET A 7 -9.15 -5.17 -15.77
N VAL A 8 -8.26 -5.32 -14.82
CA VAL A 8 -8.62 -5.34 -13.39
C VAL A 8 -7.92 -4.19 -12.69
N ALA A 9 -8.66 -3.45 -11.91
CA ALA A 9 -8.13 -2.46 -10.99
C ALA A 9 -8.30 -2.94 -9.55
N PHE A 10 -7.21 -2.90 -8.77
CA PHE A 10 -7.24 -3.00 -7.32
C PHE A 10 -7.23 -1.58 -6.75
N ASP A 11 -8.35 -1.14 -6.21
CA ASP A 11 -8.53 0.17 -5.59
C ASP A 11 -8.57 0.00 -4.07
N CYS A 12 -7.40 0.16 -3.45
CA CYS A 12 -7.19 -0.06 -2.02
C CYS A 12 -7.14 1.28 -1.27
N GLY A 13 -8.27 1.71 -0.74
CA GLY A 13 -8.33 2.84 0.20
C GLY A 13 -7.93 2.43 1.62
N ASN A 14 -7.93 3.38 2.53
CA ASN A 14 -7.56 3.14 3.94
C ASN A 14 -8.60 2.33 4.76
N SER A 15 -9.81 2.16 4.25
CA SER A 15 -10.90 1.45 4.93
C SER A 15 -11.27 0.13 4.26
N SER A 16 -11.14 0.07 2.95
CA SER A 16 -11.50 -1.11 2.16
C SER A 16 -10.73 -1.16 0.85
N CYS A 17 -10.58 -2.37 0.31
CA CYS A 17 -10.06 -2.60 -1.03
C CYS A 17 -11.18 -3.12 -1.93
N ARG A 18 -11.15 -2.72 -3.20
CA ARG A 18 -12.07 -3.17 -4.24
C ARG A 18 -11.32 -3.83 -5.38
N VAL A 19 -11.89 -4.89 -5.90
CA VAL A 19 -11.49 -5.49 -7.17
C VAL A 19 -12.51 -5.07 -8.20
N ILE A 20 -12.08 -4.33 -9.21
CA ILE A 20 -12.95 -3.75 -10.23
C ILE A 20 -12.54 -4.34 -11.57
N LEU A 21 -13.51 -4.95 -12.27
CA LEU A 21 -13.36 -5.37 -13.66
C LEU A 21 -13.73 -4.20 -14.57
N GLY A 22 -12.82 -3.81 -15.43
CA GLY A 22 -13.04 -2.85 -16.50
C GLY A 22 -13.05 -3.54 -17.85
N VAL A 23 -14.04 -3.24 -18.68
CA VAL A 23 -14.15 -3.76 -20.05
C VAL A 23 -14.16 -2.60 -21.03
N TYR A 24 -13.12 -2.51 -21.84
CA TYR A 24 -13.00 -1.56 -22.93
C TYR A 24 -13.42 -2.21 -24.24
N ASP A 25 -14.39 -1.64 -24.95
CA ASP A 25 -14.92 -2.15 -26.22
C ASP A 25 -14.30 -1.49 -27.45
N GLY A 26 -13.42 -0.52 -27.26
CA GLY A 26 -12.79 0.28 -28.29
C GLY A 26 -13.23 1.75 -28.26
N GLU A 27 -14.34 2.07 -27.59
CA GLU A 27 -14.91 3.42 -27.48
C GLU A 27 -15.13 3.80 -26.00
N GLN A 28 -15.69 2.87 -25.22
CA GLN A 28 -16.09 3.10 -23.82
C GLN A 28 -15.50 2.07 -22.88
N ILE A 29 -15.37 2.44 -21.62
CA ILE A 29 -15.02 1.54 -20.52
C ILE A 29 -16.25 1.36 -19.64
N THR A 30 -16.70 0.13 -19.50
CA THR A 30 -17.68 -0.26 -18.48
C THR A 30 -16.96 -0.87 -17.29
N THR A 31 -17.43 -0.59 -16.07
CA THR A 31 -16.81 -1.12 -14.85
C THR A 31 -17.81 -1.85 -13.99
N GLU A 32 -17.35 -2.91 -13.34
CA GLU A 32 -18.10 -3.71 -12.39
C GLU A 32 -17.24 -3.97 -11.14
N VAL A 33 -17.80 -3.73 -9.94
CA VAL A 33 -17.13 -4.12 -8.69
C VAL A 33 -17.34 -5.61 -8.47
N ILE A 34 -16.27 -6.38 -8.58
CA ILE A 34 -16.27 -7.84 -8.40
C ILE A 34 -16.30 -8.21 -6.93
N SER A 35 -15.52 -7.51 -6.11
CA SER A 35 -15.49 -7.69 -4.66
C SER A 35 -15.06 -6.44 -3.95
N GLN A 36 -15.55 -6.28 -2.72
CA GLN A 36 -15.11 -5.26 -1.78
C GLN A 36 -14.81 -5.95 -0.46
N ILE A 37 -13.63 -5.69 0.08
CA ILE A 37 -13.13 -6.26 1.31
C ILE A 37 -12.71 -5.16 2.27
N PRO A 38 -12.93 -5.30 3.58
CA PRO A 38 -12.37 -4.37 4.55
C PRO A 38 -10.85 -4.47 4.55
N ASN A 39 -10.16 -3.38 4.87
CA ASN A 39 -8.73 -3.45 5.14
C ASN A 39 -8.48 -4.17 6.45
N TYR A 40 -7.58 -5.15 6.38
CA TYR A 40 -7.20 -5.95 7.53
C TYR A 40 -6.07 -5.26 8.29
N MET A 41 -6.37 -4.82 9.50
CA MET A 41 -5.41 -4.25 10.42
C MET A 41 -5.40 -5.08 11.71
N VAL A 42 -4.21 -5.49 12.14
CA VAL A 42 -4.00 -6.32 13.32
C VAL A 42 -3.23 -5.53 14.37
N ARG A 43 -3.70 -5.58 15.62
CA ARG A 43 -2.95 -5.03 16.75
C ARG A 43 -2.10 -6.13 17.38
N VAL A 44 -0.79 -5.89 17.45
CA VAL A 44 0.16 -6.73 18.18
C VAL A 44 0.86 -5.86 19.22
N HIS A 45 0.64 -6.16 20.49
CA HIS A 45 1.05 -5.32 21.63
C HIS A 45 0.55 -3.87 21.46
N GLN A 46 1.47 -2.91 21.37
CA GLN A 46 1.15 -1.49 21.22
C GLN A 46 1.04 -1.04 19.76
N TYR A 47 1.40 -1.89 18.79
CA TYR A 47 1.48 -1.50 17.39
C TYR A 47 0.32 -2.04 16.55
N PHE A 48 -0.10 -1.24 15.56
CA PHE A 48 -1.03 -1.62 14.53
C PHE A 48 -0.28 -1.94 13.24
N TYR A 49 -0.58 -3.09 12.65
CA TYR A 49 -0.02 -3.57 11.39
C TYR A 49 -1.12 -3.74 10.35
N TRP A 50 -0.83 -3.43 9.11
CA TRP A 50 -1.66 -3.89 8.00
C TRP A 50 -1.37 -5.37 7.75
N ASP A 51 -2.40 -6.20 7.71
CA ASP A 51 -2.25 -7.60 7.28
C ASP A 51 -2.20 -7.65 5.75
N ILE A 52 -1.05 -7.26 5.20
CA ILE A 52 -0.87 -7.12 3.75
C ILE A 52 -0.98 -8.47 3.04
N LEU A 53 -0.64 -9.56 3.70
CA LEU A 53 -0.76 -10.90 3.11
C LEU A 53 -2.22 -11.32 3.00
N MET A 54 -3.06 -11.01 3.98
CA MET A 54 -4.50 -11.25 3.90
C MET A 54 -5.13 -10.36 2.81
N ILE A 55 -4.73 -9.08 2.73
CA ILE A 55 -5.19 -8.18 1.66
C ILE A 55 -4.84 -8.79 0.29
N TYR A 56 -3.58 -9.18 0.08
CA TYR A 56 -3.13 -9.84 -1.15
C TYR A 56 -3.95 -11.08 -1.50
N GLN A 57 -4.16 -11.97 -0.53
CA GLN A 57 -4.96 -13.18 -0.74
C GLN A 57 -6.38 -12.84 -1.19
N LYS A 58 -7.01 -11.84 -0.58
CA LYS A 58 -8.37 -11.42 -0.93
C LYS A 58 -8.45 -10.76 -2.31
N LEU A 59 -7.45 -9.97 -2.69
CA LEU A 59 -7.34 -9.41 -4.03
C LEU A 59 -7.15 -10.53 -5.07
N LEU A 60 -6.37 -11.56 -4.75
CA LEU A 60 -6.18 -12.73 -5.62
C LEU A 60 -7.48 -13.54 -5.79
N GLU A 61 -8.29 -13.69 -4.74
CA GLU A 61 -9.62 -14.30 -4.82
C GLU A 61 -10.54 -13.50 -5.77
N GLY A 62 -10.55 -12.18 -5.62
CA GLY A 62 -11.31 -11.29 -6.50
C GLY A 62 -10.82 -11.31 -7.95
N LEU A 63 -9.51 -11.40 -8.17
CA LEU A 63 -8.93 -11.57 -9.51
C LEU A 63 -9.40 -12.86 -10.17
N LYS A 64 -9.39 -13.99 -9.44
CA LYS A 64 -9.88 -15.27 -9.92
C LYS A 64 -11.35 -15.19 -10.34
N GLU A 65 -12.16 -14.47 -9.59
CA GLU A 65 -13.57 -14.25 -9.93
C GLU A 65 -13.72 -13.37 -11.18
N ALA A 66 -12.91 -12.31 -11.32
CA ALA A 66 -12.89 -11.48 -12.54
C ALA A 66 -12.51 -12.30 -13.79
N VAL A 67 -11.52 -13.20 -13.65
CA VAL A 67 -11.14 -14.13 -14.75
C VAL A 67 -12.28 -15.06 -15.13
N LYS A 68 -13.02 -15.60 -14.16
CA LYS A 68 -14.21 -16.44 -14.45
C LYS A 68 -15.27 -15.70 -15.26
N ARG A 69 -15.48 -14.40 -14.97
CA ARG A 69 -16.50 -13.58 -15.65
C ARG A 69 -16.05 -13.10 -17.03
N ALA A 70 -14.82 -12.68 -17.15
CA ALA A 70 -14.32 -11.98 -18.35
C ALA A 70 -13.40 -12.86 -19.24
N GLY A 71 -12.94 -14.00 -18.76
CA GLY A 71 -11.92 -14.80 -19.42
C GLY A 71 -10.54 -14.15 -19.26
N THR A 72 -9.90 -13.81 -20.36
CA THR A 72 -8.55 -13.22 -20.35
C THR A 72 -8.57 -11.81 -19.76
N ILE A 73 -7.70 -11.57 -18.79
CA ILE A 73 -7.38 -10.23 -18.28
C ILE A 73 -6.11 -9.75 -18.97
N HIS A 74 -6.16 -8.57 -19.57
CA HIS A 74 -5.07 -8.01 -20.37
C HIS A 74 -4.11 -7.17 -19.55
N SER A 75 -4.60 -6.56 -18.47
CA SER A 75 -3.77 -5.77 -17.54
C SER A 75 -4.37 -5.69 -16.15
N ILE A 76 -3.50 -5.45 -15.17
CA ILE A 76 -3.86 -5.19 -13.79
C ILE A 76 -3.26 -3.84 -13.41
N GLY A 77 -4.04 -2.98 -12.77
CA GLY A 77 -3.59 -1.74 -12.16
C GLY A 77 -3.84 -1.77 -10.66
N ILE A 78 -2.90 -1.22 -9.88
CA ILE A 78 -2.98 -1.17 -8.41
C ILE A 78 -2.89 0.28 -7.95
N CYS A 79 -3.88 0.73 -7.19
CA CYS A 79 -3.90 2.01 -6.49
C CYS A 79 -4.12 1.77 -5.01
N THR A 80 -3.33 2.43 -4.16
CA THR A 80 -3.43 2.27 -2.70
C THR A 80 -3.23 3.59 -1.97
N TRP A 81 -3.41 3.58 -0.62
CA TRP A 81 -2.89 4.65 0.22
C TRP A 81 -1.35 4.67 0.18
N GLY A 82 -0.75 5.84 0.19
CA GLY A 82 0.64 6.04 -0.21
C GLY A 82 1.62 6.39 0.91
N VAL A 83 1.31 6.14 2.18
CA VAL A 83 2.16 6.59 3.31
C VAL A 83 2.86 5.46 4.05
N ASP A 84 2.36 4.22 3.96
CA ASP A 84 2.92 3.08 4.66
C ASP A 84 3.85 2.25 3.76
N PHE A 85 4.75 1.53 4.39
CA PHE A 85 5.80 0.77 3.72
C PHE A 85 6.21 -0.47 4.53
N ALA A 86 6.91 -1.39 3.89
CA ALA A 86 7.65 -2.46 4.54
C ALA A 86 9.09 -2.51 4.08
N LEU A 87 9.93 -3.14 4.91
CA LEU A 87 11.31 -3.46 4.56
C LEU A 87 11.39 -4.90 4.07
N PHE A 88 12.22 -5.09 3.07
CA PHE A 88 12.55 -6.37 2.48
C PHE A 88 14.04 -6.64 2.66
N ASP A 89 14.40 -7.88 2.92
CA ASP A 89 15.78 -8.31 3.04
C ASP A 89 16.47 -8.48 1.67
N LYS A 90 17.72 -8.94 1.67
CA LYS A 90 18.51 -9.19 0.46
C LYS A 90 17.94 -10.33 -0.40
N GLN A 91 17.20 -11.25 0.19
CA GLN A 91 16.53 -12.36 -0.49
C GLN A 91 15.19 -11.96 -1.11
N GLY A 92 14.71 -10.74 -0.84
CA GLY A 92 13.40 -10.26 -1.28
C GLY A 92 12.25 -10.70 -0.38
N LEU A 93 12.55 -11.17 0.83
CA LEU A 93 11.52 -11.52 1.81
C LEU A 93 11.12 -10.30 2.62
N MET A 94 9.82 -10.12 2.81
CA MET A 94 9.28 -9.06 3.67
C MET A 94 9.63 -9.37 5.13
N ILE A 95 10.30 -8.44 5.81
CA ILE A 95 10.80 -8.64 7.18
C ILE A 95 9.63 -8.72 8.17
N GLN A 96 8.62 -7.87 7.98
CA GLN A 96 7.38 -7.87 8.75
C GLN A 96 6.26 -7.19 7.97
N ASN A 97 5.01 -7.41 8.39
CA ASN A 97 3.88 -6.65 7.90
C ASN A 97 4.08 -5.12 8.08
N PRO A 98 3.61 -4.29 7.15
CA PRO A 98 3.73 -2.84 7.26
C PRO A 98 3.09 -2.30 8.53
N LEU A 99 3.80 -1.44 9.26
CA LEU A 99 3.20 -0.66 10.35
C LEU A 99 2.23 0.36 9.77
N SER A 100 1.06 0.47 10.41
CA SER A 100 0.08 1.47 9.99
C SER A 100 0.48 2.88 10.44
N TYR A 101 0.27 3.89 9.59
CA TYR A 101 0.41 5.31 9.94
C TYR A 101 -0.46 5.75 11.13
N ARG A 102 -1.38 4.90 11.57
CA ARG A 102 -2.24 5.13 12.75
C ARG A 102 -1.52 4.89 14.07
N ASN A 103 -0.28 4.38 14.03
CA ASN A 103 0.58 4.31 15.21
C ASN A 103 1.02 5.72 15.65
N SER A 104 1.37 5.86 16.93
CA SER A 104 1.87 7.13 17.49
C SER A 104 3.27 7.54 16.99
N ILE A 105 3.99 6.63 16.35
CA ILE A 105 5.41 6.80 15.98
C ILE A 105 5.66 8.11 15.24
N GLY A 106 4.86 8.39 14.19
CA GLY A 106 5.02 9.61 13.42
C GLY A 106 4.62 10.87 14.18
N ALA A 107 3.64 10.78 15.09
CA ALA A 107 3.25 11.91 15.95
C ALA A 107 4.37 12.27 16.93
N GLU A 108 4.97 11.27 17.57
CA GLU A 108 6.08 11.46 18.51
C GLU A 108 7.29 12.14 17.84
N VAL A 109 7.61 11.77 16.60
CA VAL A 109 8.65 12.44 15.83
C VAL A 109 8.26 13.87 15.49
N LEU A 110 7.02 14.09 15.06
CA LEU A 110 6.53 15.43 14.71
C LEU A 110 6.55 16.38 15.90
N GLU A 111 6.21 15.91 17.11
CA GLU A 111 6.25 16.70 18.34
C GLU A 111 7.66 17.19 18.69
N GLN A 112 8.68 16.39 18.37
CA GLN A 112 10.10 16.72 18.63
C GLN A 112 10.72 17.59 17.52
N MET A 113 10.01 17.79 16.41
CA MET A 113 10.53 18.51 15.25
C MET A 113 10.42 20.04 15.45
N SER A 114 11.54 20.75 15.26
CA SER A 114 11.54 22.22 15.30
C SER A 114 10.81 22.83 14.09
N ASP A 115 10.39 24.08 14.20
CA ASP A 115 9.75 24.80 13.09
C ASP A 115 10.69 24.98 11.88
N GLU A 116 12.00 25.10 12.12
CA GLU A 116 13.01 25.15 11.06
C GLU A 116 13.06 23.84 10.28
N GLN A 117 13.03 22.70 10.98
CA GLN A 117 13.00 21.36 10.34
C GLN A 117 11.72 21.17 9.53
N ARG A 118 10.56 21.56 10.07
CA ARG A 118 9.27 21.49 9.36
C ARG A 118 9.30 22.35 8.11
N THR A 119 9.81 23.58 8.23
CA THR A 119 9.96 24.52 7.11
C THR A 119 10.90 23.97 6.04
N TYR A 120 12.02 23.38 6.46
CA TYR A 120 12.96 22.74 5.54
C TYR A 120 12.30 21.60 4.76
N LEU A 121 11.62 20.67 5.42
CA LEU A 121 10.93 19.57 4.78
C LEU A 121 9.85 20.08 3.81
N PHE A 122 9.08 21.08 4.20
CA PHE A 122 8.08 21.68 3.33
C PHE A 122 8.71 22.30 2.06
N ARG A 123 9.81 23.02 2.21
CA ARG A 123 10.52 23.63 1.07
C ARG A 123 11.09 22.59 0.12
N GLN A 124 11.54 21.42 0.64
CA GLN A 124 12.07 20.35 -0.19
C GLN A 124 11.00 19.53 -0.92
N THR A 125 9.82 19.36 -0.31
CA THR A 125 8.81 18.40 -0.78
C THR A 125 7.53 19.05 -1.27
N GLY A 126 7.23 20.28 -0.86
CA GLY A 126 5.92 20.92 -1.04
C GLY A 126 4.81 20.32 -0.18
N ILE A 127 5.12 19.38 0.72
CA ILE A 127 4.15 18.65 1.54
C ILE A 127 4.19 19.18 2.97
N LEU A 128 3.02 19.53 3.53
CA LEU A 128 2.91 19.90 4.93
C LEU A 128 3.34 18.75 5.85
N CYS A 129 4.13 19.09 6.87
CA CYS A 129 4.53 18.10 7.86
C CYS A 129 3.31 17.64 8.66
N ASP A 130 3.03 16.35 8.60
CA ASP A 130 1.96 15.68 9.33
C ASP A 130 2.50 14.38 9.95
N LYS A 131 1.85 13.95 11.03
CA LYS A 131 2.18 12.69 11.73
C LYS A 131 2.12 11.45 10.82
N ILE A 132 1.31 11.50 9.76
CA ILE A 132 1.15 10.38 8.82
C ILE A 132 2.24 10.33 7.74
N ASN A 133 3.08 11.35 7.61
CA ASN A 133 4.10 11.35 6.57
C ASN A 133 5.10 10.21 6.77
N SER A 134 5.44 9.51 5.69
CA SER A 134 6.38 8.38 5.70
C SER A 134 7.73 8.74 6.31
N VAL A 135 8.23 9.96 6.09
CA VAL A 135 9.51 10.43 6.64
C VAL A 135 9.51 10.40 8.16
N ASN A 136 8.40 10.78 8.81
CA ASN A 136 8.27 10.74 10.27
C ASN A 136 8.17 9.31 10.79
N MET A 137 7.44 8.45 10.07
CA MET A 137 7.37 7.03 10.37
C MET A 137 8.75 6.35 10.24
N ILE A 138 9.47 6.61 9.14
CA ILE A 138 10.82 6.06 8.92
C ILE A 138 11.75 6.49 10.06
N LYS A 139 11.81 7.79 10.38
CA LYS A 139 12.67 8.30 11.44
C LYS A 139 12.37 7.63 12.78
N GLY A 140 11.11 7.61 13.22
CA GLY A 140 10.74 7.02 14.48
C GLY A 140 10.94 5.49 14.53
N MET A 141 10.73 4.80 13.42
CA MET A 141 11.03 3.37 13.33
C MET A 141 12.53 3.09 13.36
N MET A 142 13.37 3.91 12.71
CA MET A 142 14.84 3.80 12.79
C MET A 142 15.34 3.95 14.23
N GLU A 143 14.73 4.84 15.00
CA GLU A 143 15.09 5.05 16.41
C GLU A 143 14.64 3.88 17.31
N LYS A 144 13.44 3.36 17.09
CA LYS A 144 12.82 2.35 17.97
C LYS A 144 13.08 0.89 17.54
N MET A 145 13.38 0.66 16.26
CA MET A 145 13.44 -0.68 15.63
C MET A 145 14.71 -0.84 14.79
N GLN A 146 15.87 -0.46 15.34
CA GLN A 146 17.16 -0.46 14.64
C GLN A 146 17.50 -1.80 14.00
N SER A 147 17.24 -2.92 14.69
CA SER A 147 17.51 -4.25 14.15
C SER A 147 16.76 -4.56 12.86
N MET A 148 15.54 -4.04 12.71
CA MET A 148 14.76 -4.21 11.49
C MET A 148 15.40 -3.47 10.31
N PHE A 149 15.88 -2.24 10.52
CA PHE A 149 16.56 -1.46 9.49
C PHE A 149 17.93 -2.03 9.12
N SER A 150 18.66 -2.63 10.08
CA SER A 150 19.96 -3.26 9.82
C SER A 150 19.86 -4.48 8.89
N HIS A 151 18.71 -5.15 8.85
CA HIS A 151 18.43 -6.27 7.95
C HIS A 151 17.70 -5.84 6.67
N GLY A 152 17.13 -4.63 6.66
CA GLY A 152 16.44 -4.05 5.51
C GLY A 152 17.38 -3.75 4.36
N HIS A 153 17.04 -4.22 3.17
CA HIS A 153 17.76 -3.95 1.93
C HIS A 153 16.98 -3.08 0.95
N LYS A 154 15.66 -3.24 0.93
CA LYS A 154 14.74 -2.42 0.13
C LYS A 154 13.58 -1.96 0.99
N LEU A 155 13.11 -0.75 0.72
CA LEU A 155 11.86 -0.21 1.24
C LEU A 155 10.86 -0.17 0.09
N LEU A 156 9.70 -0.79 0.26
CA LEU A 156 8.61 -0.75 -0.71
C LEU A 156 7.39 -0.10 -0.06
N MET A 157 6.76 0.83 -0.79
CA MET A 157 5.46 1.40 -0.41
C MET A 157 4.35 0.38 -0.66
N ILE A 158 3.20 0.55 -0.04
CA ILE A 158 2.08 -0.42 -0.17
C ILE A 158 1.76 -0.79 -1.63
N PRO A 159 1.65 0.17 -2.59
CA PRO A 159 1.38 -0.21 -3.98
C PRO A 159 2.51 -1.04 -4.59
N ASP A 160 3.77 -0.75 -4.23
CA ASP A 160 4.91 -1.50 -4.72
C ASP A 160 4.98 -2.90 -4.11
N ILE A 161 4.61 -3.04 -2.82
CA ILE A 161 4.49 -4.35 -2.17
C ILE A 161 3.48 -5.22 -2.91
N LEU A 162 2.28 -4.70 -3.17
CA LEU A 162 1.26 -5.44 -3.87
C LEU A 162 1.70 -5.77 -5.31
N ASN A 163 2.28 -4.83 -6.05
CA ASN A 163 2.85 -5.12 -7.37
C ASN A 163 3.89 -6.24 -7.29
N TYR A 164 4.80 -6.18 -6.33
CA TYR A 164 5.83 -7.20 -6.12
C TYR A 164 5.24 -8.59 -5.82
N LEU A 165 4.14 -8.65 -5.07
CA LEU A 165 3.49 -9.93 -4.75
C LEU A 165 2.71 -10.53 -5.93
N PHE A 166 2.32 -9.71 -6.93
CA PHE A 166 1.61 -10.17 -8.13
C PHE A 166 2.55 -10.48 -9.31
N THR A 167 3.84 -10.15 -9.24
CA THR A 167 4.83 -10.36 -10.31
C THR A 167 5.91 -11.35 -9.91
#